data_669e592eea9fcaaed11090b146286116
#
_entry.id   669e592eea9fcaaed11090b146286116
#
_cell.length_a   1.000
_cell.length_b   1.000
_cell.length_c   1.000
_cell.angle_alpha   90.00
_cell.angle_beta   90.00
_cell.angle_gamma   90.00
#
_symmetry.space_group_name_H-M   'P 1'
#
loop_
_entity.id
_entity.type
_entity.pdbx_description
1 polymer ?
#
loop_
_entity_poly.entity_id
_entity_poly.type
_entity_poly.pdbx_seq_one_letter_code
_entity_poly.pdbx_strand_id
1 'polypeptide(L)'
;MELVSIIMPNYNGEKYIEESLNTVLNQTYKNWELLIIDDCSKDKSVEIIREKYNDKRIKLIELKENKGSSHARNIGLEISKGKYIAFLDSDDLWLDEFLEKQVRFLKENEVSLVYSSYYIIDENSEEILNPYVVKNKVGYKDILKFLPIGMLTSVYDTEKIGKYYFDESLGSIRDDYVYWLKILKKLDFAYANSEILAKYRIHAKSVTGKKYKMILPQFKVYYNIEKLGLVKSLYYLLYWSLHGIKKYYKKR
;
A
#
# COMPACT_ATOMS: atom_id res chain seq x y z
N MET A 1 11.93 16.45 -13.77
CA MET A 1 11.16 15.33 -13.19
C MET A 1 10.50 15.81 -11.92
N GLU A 2 9.23 15.47 -11.68
CA GLU A 2 8.50 15.81 -10.46
C GLU A 2 8.96 14.93 -9.30
N LEU A 3 8.93 15.44 -8.07
CA LEU A 3 9.35 14.68 -6.89
C LEU A 3 8.29 13.63 -6.53
N VAL A 4 8.74 12.41 -6.22
CA VAL A 4 7.94 11.34 -5.62
C VAL A 4 8.34 11.20 -4.15
N SER A 5 7.40 11.32 -3.22
CA SER A 5 7.62 10.94 -1.83
C SER A 5 7.18 9.49 -1.62
N ILE A 6 8.14 8.66 -1.24
CA ILE A 6 7.93 7.25 -0.88
C ILE A 6 7.78 7.20 0.64
N ILE A 7 6.67 6.65 1.12
CA ILE A 7 6.39 6.50 2.55
C ILE A 7 6.54 5.04 2.93
N MET A 8 7.46 4.76 3.85
CA MET A 8 7.77 3.41 4.31
C MET A 8 7.57 3.32 5.82
N PRO A 9 6.45 2.77 6.30
CA PRO A 9 6.33 2.42 7.71
C PRO A 9 7.24 1.25 8.03
N ASN A 10 7.96 1.30 9.16
CA ASN A 10 8.80 0.22 9.63
C ASN A 10 8.47 -0.13 11.08
N TYR A 11 8.36 -1.41 11.38
CA TYR A 11 8.29 -1.94 12.75
C TYR A 11 8.84 -3.35 12.82
N ASN A 12 9.98 -3.51 13.49
CA ASN A 12 10.71 -4.78 13.61
C ASN A 12 10.94 -5.45 12.24
N GLY A 13 11.48 -4.66 11.29
CA GLY A 13 11.67 -5.05 9.91
C GLY A 13 13.07 -5.59 9.58
N GLU A 14 13.93 -5.92 10.56
CA GLU A 14 15.34 -6.29 10.36
C GLU A 14 15.55 -7.36 9.31
N LYS A 15 14.59 -8.29 9.16
CA LYS A 15 14.71 -9.40 8.21
C LYS A 15 14.60 -8.96 6.75
N TYR A 16 13.85 -7.90 6.45
CA TYR A 16 13.47 -7.57 5.07
C TYR A 16 13.83 -6.15 4.66
N ILE A 17 14.06 -5.24 5.62
CA ILE A 17 14.23 -3.80 5.36
C ILE A 17 15.37 -3.52 4.37
N GLU A 18 16.47 -4.27 4.43
CA GLU A 18 17.60 -4.10 3.53
C GLU A 18 17.23 -4.41 2.07
N GLU A 19 16.50 -5.50 1.85
CA GLU A 19 16.04 -5.88 0.52
C GLU A 19 15.08 -4.82 -0.04
N SER A 20 14.12 -4.36 0.76
CA SER A 20 13.17 -3.31 0.38
C SER A 20 13.85 -1.99 0.03
N LEU A 21 14.81 -1.53 0.85
CA LEU A 21 15.58 -0.31 0.59
C LEU A 21 16.39 -0.37 -0.69
N ASN A 22 17.00 -1.52 -0.97
CA ASN A 22 17.77 -1.72 -2.20
C ASN A 22 16.88 -1.57 -3.45
N THR A 23 15.61 -1.99 -3.41
CA THR A 23 14.68 -1.79 -4.53
C THR A 23 14.36 -0.31 -4.77
N VAL A 24 14.34 0.52 -3.73
CA VAL A 24 14.15 1.97 -3.87
C VAL A 24 15.39 2.64 -4.46
N LEU A 25 16.59 2.27 -4.01
CA LEU A 25 17.85 2.81 -4.54
C LEU A 25 18.05 2.46 -6.02
N ASN A 26 17.62 1.27 -6.45
CA ASN A 26 17.72 0.79 -7.82
C ASN A 26 16.71 1.43 -8.77
N GLN A 27 15.70 2.18 -8.28
CA GLN A 27 14.69 2.77 -9.15
C GLN A 27 15.33 3.59 -10.29
N THR A 28 14.82 3.38 -11.52
CA THR A 28 15.25 4.13 -12.71
C THR A 28 14.85 5.59 -12.62
N TYR A 29 13.71 5.90 -12.04
CA TYR A 29 13.27 7.26 -11.71
C TYR A 29 14.05 7.82 -10.55
N LYS A 30 14.85 8.88 -10.73
CA LYS A 30 15.84 9.33 -9.73
C LYS A 30 15.36 10.45 -8.81
N ASN A 31 14.27 11.17 -9.13
CA ASN A 31 13.76 12.29 -8.32
C ASN A 31 12.73 11.84 -7.28
N TRP A 32 13.21 11.19 -6.23
CA TRP A 32 12.41 10.72 -5.11
C TRP A 32 13.03 11.10 -3.76
N GLU A 33 12.21 11.17 -2.74
CA GLU A 33 12.60 11.12 -1.33
C GLU A 33 11.96 9.87 -0.69
N LEU A 34 12.67 9.21 0.21
CA LEU A 34 12.18 8.08 0.99
C LEU A 34 12.04 8.50 2.46
N LEU A 35 10.82 8.42 2.97
CA LEU A 35 10.46 8.74 4.34
C LEU A 35 10.20 7.43 5.09
N ILE A 36 11.20 6.96 5.84
CA ILE A 36 11.09 5.76 6.67
C ILE A 36 10.61 6.21 8.04
N ILE A 37 9.43 5.75 8.44
CA ILE A 37 8.85 6.06 9.74
C ILE A 37 8.93 4.80 10.60
N ASP A 38 9.89 4.79 11.51
CA ASP A 38 10.09 3.68 12.43
C ASP A 38 9.14 3.80 13.62
N ASP A 39 8.23 2.86 13.76
CA ASP A 39 7.19 2.82 14.78
C ASP A 39 7.68 2.17 16.09
N CYS A 40 8.83 2.68 16.59
CA CYS A 40 9.47 2.24 17.84
C CYS A 40 9.96 0.78 17.79
N SER A 41 10.70 0.40 16.75
CA SER A 41 11.30 -0.94 16.61
C SER A 41 12.20 -1.32 17.77
N LYS A 42 12.28 -2.64 18.06
CA LYS A 42 13.11 -3.23 19.12
C LYS A 42 14.17 -4.18 18.57
N ASP A 43 14.17 -4.39 17.26
CA ASP A 43 15.14 -5.19 16.53
C ASP A 43 16.26 -4.30 15.95
N LYS A 44 17.06 -4.83 15.04
CA LYS A 44 18.18 -4.12 14.43
C LYS A 44 17.81 -3.28 13.20
N SER A 45 16.53 -3.13 12.86
CA SER A 45 16.13 -2.43 11.63
C SER A 45 16.64 -0.99 11.58
N VAL A 46 16.56 -0.25 12.69
CA VAL A 46 17.06 1.14 12.79
C VAL A 46 18.60 1.20 12.62
N GLU A 47 19.32 0.28 13.25
CA GLU A 47 20.78 0.16 13.14
C GLU A 47 21.18 -0.10 11.68
N ILE A 48 20.55 -1.06 11.02
CA ILE A 48 20.78 -1.40 9.61
C ILE A 48 20.58 -0.17 8.72
N ILE A 49 19.49 0.58 8.92
CA ILE A 49 19.19 1.76 8.11
C ILE A 49 20.28 2.82 8.28
N ARG A 50 20.69 3.11 9.52
CA ARG A 50 21.69 4.14 9.81
C ARG A 50 23.09 3.81 9.29
N GLU A 51 23.49 2.55 9.41
CA GLU A 51 24.85 2.14 9.04
C GLU A 51 25.02 1.96 7.54
N LYS A 52 24.01 1.43 6.86
CA LYS A 52 24.15 1.03 5.46
C LYS A 52 23.63 2.04 4.46
N TYR A 53 22.75 2.97 4.86
CA TYR A 53 22.03 3.84 3.92
C TYR A 53 22.31 5.32 4.19
N ASN A 54 23.44 5.82 3.68
CA ASN A 54 23.83 7.23 3.77
C ASN A 54 23.51 7.98 2.45
N ASP A 55 22.22 7.99 2.07
CA ASP A 55 21.72 8.75 0.92
C ASP A 55 20.85 9.92 1.42
N LYS A 56 21.17 11.14 0.99
CA LYS A 56 20.46 12.37 1.41
C LYS A 56 18.97 12.39 1.08
N ARG A 57 18.53 11.52 0.18
CA ARG A 57 17.13 11.34 -0.19
C ARG A 57 16.37 10.45 0.81
N ILE A 58 17.07 9.72 1.67
CA ILE A 58 16.50 8.84 2.70
C ILE A 58 16.47 9.61 4.02
N LYS A 59 15.29 9.62 4.64
CA LYS A 59 15.07 10.23 5.95
C LYS A 59 14.45 9.18 6.87
N LEU A 60 15.13 8.89 7.98
CA LEU A 60 14.63 8.03 9.04
C LEU A 60 14.03 8.88 10.16
N ILE A 61 12.78 8.64 10.49
CA ILE A 61 12.05 9.25 11.59
C ILE A 61 11.68 8.16 12.57
N GLU A 62 12.17 8.25 13.81
CA GLU A 62 11.94 7.29 14.87
C GLU A 62 10.87 7.81 15.82
N LEU A 63 9.79 7.05 15.97
CA LEU A 63 8.72 7.37 16.90
C LEU A 63 9.08 6.87 18.31
N LYS A 64 8.60 7.57 19.32
CA LYS A 64 8.87 7.25 20.75
C LYS A 64 8.05 6.07 21.25
N GLU A 65 6.94 5.76 20.60
CA GLU A 65 6.00 4.70 20.95
C GLU A 65 5.38 4.08 19.71
N ASN A 66 5.02 2.78 19.80
CA ASN A 66 4.35 2.09 18.70
C ASN A 66 2.87 2.50 18.66
N LYS A 67 2.45 3.07 17.54
CA LYS A 67 1.06 3.50 17.26
C LYS A 67 0.45 2.83 16.03
N GLY A 68 1.20 1.96 15.38
CA GLY A 68 0.75 1.20 14.20
C GLY A 68 1.02 1.88 12.86
N SER A 69 0.90 1.10 11.80
CA SER A 69 1.26 1.50 10.44
C SER A 69 0.47 2.70 9.92
N SER A 70 -0.79 2.87 10.31
CA SER A 70 -1.62 4.02 9.94
C SER A 70 -1.03 5.33 10.44
N HIS A 71 -0.60 5.36 11.71
CA HIS A 71 0.03 6.54 12.31
C HIS A 71 1.38 6.83 11.63
N ALA A 72 2.21 5.81 11.44
CA ALA A 72 3.48 5.96 10.75
C ALA A 72 3.30 6.52 9.32
N ARG A 73 2.32 5.99 8.55
CA ARG A 73 2.00 6.52 7.22
C ARG A 73 1.51 7.97 7.27
N ASN A 74 0.72 8.35 8.27
CA ASN A 74 0.24 9.73 8.45
C ASN A 74 1.39 10.70 8.71
N ILE A 75 2.35 10.36 9.57
CA ILE A 75 3.56 11.17 9.78
C ILE A 75 4.33 11.33 8.45
N GLY A 76 4.51 10.23 7.70
CA GLY A 76 5.15 10.29 6.38
C GLY A 76 4.40 11.20 5.40
N LEU A 77 3.07 11.14 5.35
CA LEU A 77 2.22 12.01 4.53
C LEU A 77 2.36 13.48 4.92
N GLU A 78 2.38 13.77 6.22
CA GLU A 78 2.49 15.14 6.72
C GLU A 78 3.77 15.81 6.25
N ILE A 79 4.92 15.13 6.37
CA ILE A 79 6.23 15.68 6.03
C ILE A 79 6.62 15.52 4.57
N SER A 80 5.86 14.76 3.77
CA SER A 80 6.13 14.53 2.35
C SER A 80 6.08 15.83 1.54
N LYS A 81 6.97 15.97 0.56
CA LYS A 81 7.09 17.16 -0.30
C LYS A 81 6.81 16.87 -1.77
N GLY A 82 6.67 15.59 -2.12
CA GLY A 82 6.48 15.16 -3.50
C GLY A 82 5.11 15.52 -4.05
N LYS A 83 5.10 15.85 -5.33
CA LYS A 83 3.88 15.90 -6.13
C LYS A 83 3.18 14.54 -6.16
N TYR A 84 3.95 13.48 -6.25
CA TYR A 84 3.44 12.11 -6.22
C TYR A 84 3.73 11.45 -4.88
N ILE A 85 2.76 10.69 -4.39
CA ILE A 85 2.90 9.84 -3.20
C ILE A 85 2.87 8.38 -3.63
N ALA A 86 3.81 7.61 -3.12
CA ALA A 86 3.87 6.15 -3.21
C ALA A 86 4.07 5.56 -1.81
N PHE A 87 3.60 4.34 -1.60
CA PHE A 87 3.78 3.60 -0.35
C PHE A 87 4.53 2.30 -0.61
N LEU A 88 5.47 1.98 0.25
CA LEU A 88 6.18 0.70 0.24
C LEU A 88 6.34 0.22 1.68
N ASP A 89 5.76 -0.92 1.99
CA ASP A 89 5.95 -1.54 3.31
C ASP A 89 7.37 -2.14 3.39
N SER A 90 7.97 -2.17 4.59
CA SER A 90 9.37 -2.53 4.80
C SER A 90 9.70 -4.02 4.53
N ASP A 91 8.71 -4.82 4.16
CA ASP A 91 8.81 -6.24 3.79
C ASP A 91 8.45 -6.52 2.32
N ASP A 92 8.01 -5.51 1.55
CA ASP A 92 7.65 -5.60 0.14
C ASP A 92 8.76 -5.07 -0.78
N LEU A 93 8.66 -5.38 -2.08
CA LEU A 93 9.68 -5.02 -3.07
C LEU A 93 9.08 -4.37 -4.31
N TRP A 94 9.82 -3.44 -4.91
CA TRP A 94 9.52 -2.89 -6.23
C TRP A 94 10.47 -3.45 -7.29
N LEU A 95 10.00 -3.54 -8.54
CA LEU A 95 10.88 -3.70 -9.69
C LEU A 95 11.52 -2.35 -10.03
N ASP A 96 12.69 -2.36 -10.66
CA ASP A 96 13.51 -1.16 -10.88
C ASP A 96 12.80 -0.03 -11.63
N GLU A 97 11.83 -0.36 -12.48
CA GLU A 97 11.06 0.62 -13.27
C GLU A 97 9.72 1.04 -12.64
N PHE A 98 9.41 0.64 -11.40
CA PHE A 98 8.11 0.90 -10.78
C PHE A 98 7.74 2.38 -10.81
N LEU A 99 8.56 3.24 -10.23
CA LEU A 99 8.28 4.68 -10.18
C LEU A 99 8.17 5.32 -11.55
N GLU A 100 9.07 4.97 -12.46
CA GLU A 100 9.10 5.53 -13.80
C GLU A 100 7.82 5.20 -14.57
N LYS A 101 7.40 3.94 -14.57
CA LYS A 101 6.21 3.47 -15.26
C LYS A 101 4.92 4.02 -14.65
N GLN A 102 4.84 4.10 -13.33
CA GLN A 102 3.67 4.65 -12.65
C GLN A 102 3.54 6.16 -12.87
N VAL A 103 4.64 6.93 -12.75
CA VAL A 103 4.63 8.38 -13.00
C VAL A 103 4.33 8.68 -14.47
N ARG A 104 4.91 7.91 -15.39
CA ARG A 104 4.62 8.02 -16.82
C ARG A 104 3.14 7.76 -17.10
N PHE A 105 2.58 6.69 -16.53
CA PHE A 105 1.16 6.36 -16.71
C PHE A 105 0.24 7.49 -16.22
N LEU A 106 0.51 8.07 -15.03
CA LEU A 106 -0.26 9.21 -14.51
C LEU A 106 -0.26 10.40 -15.48
N LYS A 107 0.90 10.70 -16.10
CA LYS A 107 1.09 11.84 -17.00
C LYS A 107 0.45 11.60 -18.36
N GLU A 108 0.74 10.48 -19.00
CA GLU A 108 0.27 10.17 -20.37
C GLU A 108 -1.25 9.99 -20.43
N ASN A 109 -1.86 9.47 -19.37
CA ASN A 109 -3.31 9.27 -19.29
C ASN A 109 -4.05 10.40 -18.55
N GLU A 110 -3.33 11.44 -18.06
CA GLU A 110 -3.87 12.57 -17.31
C GLU A 110 -4.68 12.18 -16.06
N VAL A 111 -4.39 11.02 -15.48
CA VAL A 111 -5.12 10.46 -14.33
C VAL A 111 -4.49 10.84 -12.98
N SER A 112 -5.23 10.66 -11.89
CA SER A 112 -4.82 11.12 -10.56
C SER A 112 -4.35 10.00 -9.64
N LEU A 113 -4.71 8.76 -9.91
CA LEU A 113 -4.37 7.57 -9.12
C LEU A 113 -4.19 6.38 -10.05
N VAL A 114 -3.03 5.74 -9.96
CA VAL A 114 -2.68 4.52 -10.67
C VAL A 114 -2.26 3.42 -9.68
N TYR A 115 -2.51 2.17 -10.03
CA TYR A 115 -2.03 0.99 -9.32
C TYR A 115 -1.65 -0.11 -10.31
N SER A 116 -0.74 -1.01 -9.92
CA SER A 116 -0.20 -2.03 -10.83
C SER A 116 -0.43 -3.46 -10.36
N SER A 117 -0.08 -4.41 -11.23
CA SER A 117 0.01 -5.83 -10.91
C SER A 117 1.26 -6.13 -10.07
N TYR A 118 1.28 -7.29 -9.40
CA TYR A 118 2.40 -7.69 -8.56
C TYR A 118 2.58 -9.21 -8.47
N TYR A 119 3.81 -9.65 -8.25
CA TYR A 119 4.12 -11.02 -7.85
C TYR A 119 3.79 -11.24 -6.38
N ILE A 120 3.54 -12.49 -6.01
CA ILE A 120 3.37 -12.91 -4.62
C ILE A 120 4.55 -13.78 -4.25
N ILE A 121 5.32 -13.33 -3.26
CA ILE A 121 6.53 -13.99 -2.79
C ILE A 121 6.41 -14.48 -1.35
N ASP A 122 7.24 -15.45 -0.99
CA ASP A 122 7.37 -15.95 0.38
C ASP A 122 8.43 -15.17 1.19
N GLU A 123 8.77 -15.69 2.36
CA GLU A 123 9.79 -15.11 3.24
C GLU A 123 11.23 -15.19 2.71
N ASN A 124 11.49 -15.97 1.67
CA ASN A 124 12.77 -16.12 0.98
C ASN A 124 12.82 -15.37 -0.36
N SER A 125 11.81 -14.52 -0.65
CA SER A 125 11.65 -13.78 -1.91
C SER A 125 11.35 -14.66 -3.13
N GLU A 126 10.97 -15.93 -2.92
CA GLU A 126 10.59 -16.84 -3.98
C GLU A 126 9.12 -16.67 -4.39
N GLU A 127 8.83 -16.72 -5.69
CA GLU A 127 7.47 -16.59 -6.20
C GLU A 127 6.66 -17.86 -5.89
N ILE A 128 5.61 -17.72 -5.06
CA ILE A 128 4.81 -18.86 -4.57
C ILE A 128 3.46 -19.02 -5.26
N LEU A 129 3.02 -18.01 -6.00
CA LEU A 129 1.70 -17.99 -6.62
C LEU A 129 1.75 -17.27 -7.96
N ASN A 130 0.75 -17.55 -8.82
CA ASN A 130 0.54 -16.75 -10.01
C ASN A 130 0.42 -15.25 -9.64
N PRO A 131 1.00 -14.34 -10.43
CA PRO A 131 0.94 -12.92 -10.16
C PRO A 131 -0.52 -12.42 -10.08
N TYR A 132 -0.75 -11.47 -9.22
CA TYR A 132 -2.03 -10.77 -9.16
C TYR A 132 -2.07 -9.72 -10.28
N VAL A 133 -2.82 -10.02 -11.33
CA VAL A 133 -2.93 -9.15 -12.50
C VAL A 133 -4.18 -8.28 -12.42
N VAL A 134 -3.98 -6.96 -12.44
CA VAL A 134 -5.05 -5.96 -12.53
C VAL A 134 -5.31 -5.61 -14.00
N LYS A 135 -6.58 -5.38 -14.35
CA LYS A 135 -6.95 -5.17 -15.77
C LYS A 135 -7.77 -3.91 -16.03
N ASN A 136 -8.51 -3.43 -15.05
CA ASN A 136 -9.52 -2.41 -15.25
C ASN A 136 -9.37 -1.27 -14.25
N LYS A 137 -9.83 -0.08 -14.62
CA LYS A 137 -10.08 0.98 -13.67
C LYS A 137 -11.20 0.58 -12.69
N VAL A 138 -11.13 1.09 -11.47
CA VAL A 138 -12.14 0.84 -10.44
C VAL A 138 -12.58 2.14 -9.79
N GLY A 139 -13.88 2.25 -9.55
CA GLY A 139 -14.48 3.34 -8.81
C GLY A 139 -14.91 2.92 -7.40
N TYR A 140 -15.50 3.85 -6.66
CA TYR A 140 -15.97 3.63 -5.30
C TYR A 140 -16.88 2.38 -5.16
N LYS A 141 -17.87 2.21 -6.07
CA LYS A 141 -18.80 1.07 -6.02
C LYS A 141 -18.13 -0.28 -6.30
N ASP A 142 -17.04 -0.27 -7.06
CA ASP A 142 -16.30 -1.49 -7.39
C ASP A 142 -15.48 -1.95 -6.18
N ILE A 143 -14.79 -1.01 -5.51
CA ILE A 143 -13.99 -1.37 -4.34
C ILE A 143 -14.84 -1.74 -3.12
N LEU A 144 -16.11 -1.35 -3.05
CA LEU A 144 -17.03 -1.92 -2.06
C LEU A 144 -17.21 -3.44 -2.21
N LYS A 145 -17.03 -3.98 -3.41
CA LYS A 145 -17.15 -5.43 -3.68
C LYS A 145 -15.83 -6.16 -3.44
N PHE A 146 -14.71 -5.56 -3.86
CA PHE A 146 -13.35 -6.07 -3.61
C PHE A 146 -12.33 -4.96 -3.81
N LEU A 147 -11.20 -5.02 -3.11
CA LEU A 147 -10.12 -4.05 -3.24
C LEU A 147 -8.99 -4.61 -4.11
N PRO A 148 -8.78 -4.11 -5.34
CA PRO A 148 -7.64 -4.48 -6.16
C PRO A 148 -6.43 -3.56 -5.96
N ILE A 149 -6.60 -2.40 -5.32
CA ILE A 149 -5.57 -1.40 -5.13
C ILE A 149 -4.70 -1.81 -3.95
N GLY A 150 -3.48 -2.25 -4.20
CA GLY A 150 -2.49 -2.51 -3.16
C GLY A 150 -1.74 -1.23 -2.78
N MET A 151 -1.41 -1.06 -1.49
CA MET A 151 -0.59 0.08 -1.05
C MET A 151 0.73 0.12 -1.82
N LEU A 152 1.46 -0.99 -1.83
CA LEU A 152 2.76 -1.13 -2.50
C LEU A 152 2.70 -0.90 -4.02
N THR A 153 1.53 -0.93 -4.66
CA THR A 153 1.40 -0.80 -6.12
C THR A 153 0.87 0.54 -6.58
N SER A 154 0.51 1.42 -5.65
CA SER A 154 -0.22 2.64 -5.95
C SER A 154 0.67 3.89 -5.94
N VAL A 155 0.40 4.79 -6.89
CA VAL A 155 0.96 6.14 -6.93
C VAL A 155 -0.16 7.13 -7.23
N TYR A 156 -0.20 8.26 -6.51
CA TYR A 156 -1.20 9.28 -6.77
C TYR A 156 -0.63 10.71 -6.79
N ASP A 157 -1.32 11.61 -7.48
CA ASP A 157 -0.95 13.01 -7.68
C ASP A 157 -1.60 13.91 -6.62
N THR A 158 -0.80 14.46 -5.70
CA THR A 158 -1.29 15.31 -4.61
C THR A 158 -1.77 16.68 -5.08
N GLU A 159 -1.29 17.19 -6.21
CA GLU A 159 -1.77 18.46 -6.76
C GLU A 159 -3.20 18.32 -7.30
N LYS A 160 -3.57 17.13 -7.79
CA LYS A 160 -4.91 16.86 -8.31
C LYS A 160 -5.92 16.50 -7.23
N ILE A 161 -5.51 15.74 -6.21
CA ILE A 161 -6.45 15.20 -5.22
C ILE A 161 -6.20 15.61 -3.77
N GLY A 162 -5.07 16.28 -3.51
CA GLY A 162 -4.65 16.59 -2.13
C GLY A 162 -4.01 15.41 -1.42
N LYS A 163 -3.65 15.62 -0.16
CA LYS A 163 -3.19 14.55 0.74
C LYS A 163 -4.37 14.02 1.54
N TYR A 164 -4.49 12.71 1.61
CA TYR A 164 -5.45 12.01 2.46
C TYR A 164 -4.72 11.33 3.61
N TYR A 165 -5.40 11.20 4.76
CA TYR A 165 -4.83 10.59 5.95
C TYR A 165 -5.59 9.33 6.33
N PHE A 166 -4.87 8.36 6.86
CA PHE A 166 -5.41 7.12 7.40
C PHE A 166 -6.24 7.40 8.66
N ASP A 167 -7.23 6.56 8.90
CA ASP A 167 -8.00 6.60 10.15
C ASP A 167 -7.29 5.75 11.21
N GLU A 168 -6.56 6.41 12.10
CA GLU A 168 -5.76 5.75 13.14
C GLU A 168 -6.61 4.96 14.15
N SER A 169 -7.90 5.28 14.28
CA SER A 169 -8.81 4.54 15.15
C SER A 169 -9.05 3.09 14.71
N LEU A 170 -8.71 2.76 13.46
CA LEU A 170 -8.82 1.42 12.89
C LEU A 170 -7.61 0.52 13.19
N GLY A 171 -6.51 1.11 13.69
CA GLY A 171 -5.23 0.43 13.77
C GLY A 171 -4.77 -0.01 12.37
N SER A 172 -4.21 -1.22 12.27
CA SER A 172 -3.78 -1.79 10.97
C SER A 172 -4.85 -2.72 10.35
N ILE A 173 -6.11 -2.62 10.77
CA ILE A 173 -7.18 -3.50 10.29
C ILE A 173 -8.09 -2.71 9.35
N ARG A 174 -7.99 -2.96 8.03
CA ARG A 174 -8.77 -2.28 6.99
C ARG A 174 -8.49 -0.79 6.82
N ASP A 175 -7.39 -0.31 7.36
CA ASP A 175 -6.93 1.07 7.21
C ASP A 175 -6.69 1.42 5.73
N ASP A 176 -6.02 0.56 4.99
CA ASP A 176 -5.80 0.64 3.55
C ASP A 176 -7.12 0.72 2.76
N TYR A 177 -8.07 -0.14 3.12
CA TYR A 177 -9.37 -0.18 2.46
C TYR A 177 -10.17 1.12 2.68
N VAL A 178 -10.23 1.61 3.92
CA VAL A 178 -10.91 2.87 4.24
C VAL A 178 -10.20 4.06 3.60
N TYR A 179 -8.88 4.04 3.53
CA TYR A 179 -8.08 5.06 2.84
C TYR A 179 -8.48 5.20 1.36
N TRP A 180 -8.53 4.07 0.63
CA TRP A 180 -8.94 4.09 -0.77
C TRP A 180 -10.43 4.43 -0.97
N LEU A 181 -11.31 4.03 -0.05
CA LEU A 181 -12.72 4.46 -0.08
C LEU A 181 -12.83 5.99 0.05
N LYS A 182 -12.08 6.62 0.95
CA LYS A 182 -12.07 8.09 1.11
C LYS A 182 -11.65 8.78 -0.20
N ILE A 183 -10.59 8.30 -0.83
CA ILE A 183 -10.08 8.87 -2.09
C ILE A 183 -11.09 8.68 -3.22
N LEU A 184 -11.63 7.48 -3.40
CA LEU A 184 -12.57 7.17 -4.49
C LEU A 184 -13.99 7.72 -4.27
N LYS A 185 -14.28 8.36 -3.17
CA LYS A 185 -15.46 9.25 -3.03
C LYS A 185 -15.27 10.59 -3.73
N LYS A 186 -14.03 10.98 -4.03
CA LYS A 186 -13.67 12.24 -4.68
C LYS A 186 -13.21 12.04 -6.13
N LEU A 187 -12.69 10.85 -6.44
CA LEU A 187 -12.28 10.46 -7.78
C LEU A 187 -13.31 9.53 -8.40
N ASP A 188 -13.54 9.71 -9.69
CA ASP A 188 -14.37 8.77 -10.46
C ASP A 188 -13.74 7.38 -10.48
N PHE A 189 -12.42 7.31 -10.75
CA PHE A 189 -11.69 6.05 -10.89
C PHE A 189 -10.24 6.12 -10.40
N ALA A 190 -9.75 4.98 -9.88
CA ALA A 190 -8.34 4.61 -9.90
C ALA A 190 -8.08 3.76 -11.15
N TYR A 191 -6.93 3.92 -11.77
CA TYR A 191 -6.59 3.30 -13.05
C TYR A 191 -5.57 2.18 -12.88
N ALA A 192 -5.79 1.07 -13.58
CA ALA A 192 -4.89 -0.08 -13.54
C ALA A 192 -3.81 0.02 -14.62
N ASN A 193 -2.54 0.02 -14.20
CA ASN A 193 -1.42 -0.37 -15.03
C ASN A 193 -1.29 -1.90 -14.95
N SER A 194 -1.51 -2.61 -16.06
CA SER A 194 -1.50 -4.07 -16.05
C SER A 194 -0.10 -4.69 -15.91
N GLU A 195 0.95 -3.88 -16.02
CA GLU A 195 2.32 -4.36 -15.84
C GLU A 195 2.56 -4.82 -14.40
N ILE A 196 3.37 -5.88 -14.25
CA ILE A 196 3.80 -6.37 -12.95
C ILE A 196 5.00 -5.53 -12.52
N LEU A 197 4.85 -4.73 -11.47
CA LEU A 197 5.86 -3.75 -11.07
C LEU A 197 6.30 -3.88 -9.60
N ALA A 198 5.71 -4.81 -8.85
CA ALA A 198 5.99 -5.00 -7.43
C ALA A 198 5.96 -6.48 -7.04
N LYS A 199 6.48 -6.80 -5.85
CA LYS A 199 6.42 -8.11 -5.23
C LYS A 199 5.86 -7.96 -3.82
N TYR A 200 4.71 -8.59 -3.57
CA TYR A 200 4.04 -8.63 -2.28
C TYR A 200 4.48 -9.84 -1.47
N ARG A 201 5.02 -9.61 -0.27
CA ARG A 201 5.51 -10.69 0.59
C ARG A 201 4.42 -11.24 1.51
N ILE A 202 4.35 -12.57 1.58
CA ILE A 202 3.49 -13.28 2.53
C ILE A 202 4.38 -14.06 3.48
N HIS A 203 4.25 -13.77 4.77
CA HIS A 203 4.95 -14.49 5.84
C HIS A 203 4.03 -14.78 7.03
N ALA A 204 4.49 -15.61 7.97
CA ALA A 204 3.67 -16.09 9.10
C ALA A 204 3.09 -14.98 9.99
N LYS A 205 3.75 -13.81 10.06
CA LYS A 205 3.30 -12.64 10.83
C LYS A 205 2.39 -11.70 10.02
N SER A 206 2.16 -11.95 8.72
CA SER A 206 1.29 -11.09 7.89
C SER A 206 -0.13 -11.05 8.44
N VAL A 207 -0.70 -9.85 8.54
CA VAL A 207 -2.05 -9.58 9.11
C VAL A 207 -3.15 -10.35 8.35
N THR A 208 -2.93 -10.65 7.08
CA THR A 208 -3.90 -11.30 6.19
C THR A 208 -4.07 -12.82 6.38
N GLY A 209 -3.30 -13.46 7.27
CA GLY A 209 -3.26 -14.92 7.42
C GLY A 209 -4.56 -15.59 7.92
N LYS A 210 -5.44 -14.88 8.65
CA LYS A 210 -6.69 -15.44 9.24
C LYS A 210 -7.93 -14.71 8.72
N LYS A 211 -8.36 -15.06 7.52
CA LYS A 211 -9.42 -14.37 6.77
C LYS A 211 -10.78 -14.26 7.45
N TYR A 212 -11.21 -15.29 8.20
CA TYR A 212 -12.48 -15.24 8.93
C TYR A 212 -12.51 -14.12 9.98
N LYS A 213 -11.35 -13.74 10.53
CA LYS A 213 -11.24 -12.60 11.45
C LYS A 213 -11.52 -11.25 10.79
N MET A 214 -11.48 -11.19 9.45
CA MET A 214 -11.73 -9.97 8.69
C MET A 214 -13.21 -9.70 8.39
N ILE A 215 -14.12 -10.66 8.63
CA ILE A 215 -15.55 -10.52 8.33
C ILE A 215 -16.19 -9.40 9.16
N LEU A 216 -16.00 -9.42 10.48
CA LEU A 216 -16.55 -8.38 11.36
C LEU A 216 -15.96 -6.98 11.11
N PRO A 217 -14.63 -6.81 11.00
CA PRO A 217 -14.05 -5.54 10.59
C PRO A 217 -14.59 -5.03 9.25
N GLN A 218 -14.72 -5.89 8.25
CA GLN A 218 -15.28 -5.52 6.96
C GLN A 218 -16.73 -5.05 7.06
N PHE A 219 -17.56 -5.75 7.85
CA PHE A 219 -18.93 -5.34 8.11
C PHE A 219 -18.99 -3.97 8.81
N LYS A 220 -18.12 -3.74 9.82
CA LYS A 220 -18.02 -2.44 10.51
C LYS A 220 -17.67 -1.30 9.56
N VAL A 221 -16.79 -1.53 8.58
CA VAL A 221 -16.51 -0.52 7.56
C VAL A 221 -17.78 -0.15 6.80
N TYR A 222 -18.53 -1.12 6.30
CA TYR A 222 -19.77 -0.85 5.55
C TYR A 222 -20.85 -0.17 6.39
N TYR A 223 -21.08 -0.69 7.60
CA TYR A 223 -22.19 -0.24 8.42
C TYR A 223 -21.90 1.06 9.19
N ASN A 224 -20.73 1.14 9.86
CA ASN A 224 -20.38 2.25 10.75
C ASN A 224 -19.69 3.40 10.01
N ILE A 225 -18.71 3.08 9.14
CA ILE A 225 -17.87 4.10 8.48
C ILE A 225 -18.56 4.61 7.22
N GLU A 226 -18.95 3.71 6.33
CA GLU A 226 -19.62 4.04 5.08
C GLU A 226 -21.13 4.33 5.23
N LYS A 227 -21.72 3.99 6.38
CA LYS A 227 -23.14 4.22 6.73
C LYS A 227 -24.12 3.72 5.66
N LEU A 228 -23.82 2.56 5.06
CA LEU A 228 -24.63 2.00 3.96
C LEU A 228 -25.99 1.45 4.41
N GLY A 229 -26.24 1.33 5.72
CA GLY A 229 -27.39 0.64 6.30
C GLY A 229 -27.24 -0.89 6.25
N LEU A 230 -28.08 -1.61 6.98
CA LEU A 230 -27.94 -3.06 7.20
C LEU A 230 -27.96 -3.85 5.89
N VAL A 231 -28.98 -3.63 5.05
CA VAL A 231 -29.20 -4.43 3.83
C VAL A 231 -28.03 -4.31 2.85
N LYS A 232 -27.58 -3.08 2.56
CA LYS A 232 -26.43 -2.85 1.66
C LYS A 232 -25.13 -3.38 2.26
N SER A 233 -24.94 -3.26 3.58
CA SER A 233 -23.74 -3.77 4.26
C SER A 233 -23.65 -5.30 4.14
N LEU A 234 -24.74 -6.01 4.33
CA LEU A 234 -24.79 -7.47 4.15
C LEU A 234 -24.59 -7.86 2.68
N TYR A 235 -25.18 -7.12 1.74
CA TYR A 235 -25.01 -7.35 0.31
C TYR A 235 -23.53 -7.25 -0.11
N TYR A 236 -22.83 -6.16 0.27
CA TYR A 236 -21.41 -5.99 -0.08
C TYR A 236 -20.52 -6.97 0.68
N LEU A 237 -20.84 -7.32 1.91
CA LEU A 237 -20.10 -8.33 2.67
C LEU A 237 -20.17 -9.71 1.99
N LEU A 238 -21.33 -10.09 1.47
CA LEU A 238 -21.49 -11.33 0.70
C LEU A 238 -20.63 -11.33 -0.56
N TYR A 239 -20.68 -10.24 -1.36
CA TYR A 239 -19.85 -10.10 -2.55
C TYR A 239 -18.36 -10.17 -2.25
N TRP A 240 -17.92 -9.45 -1.22
CA TRP A 240 -16.53 -9.46 -0.76
C TRP A 240 -16.08 -10.86 -0.34
N SER A 241 -16.90 -11.59 0.40
CA SER A 241 -16.62 -12.96 0.85
C SER A 241 -16.50 -13.93 -0.33
N LEU A 242 -17.43 -13.87 -1.30
CA LEU A 242 -17.40 -14.71 -2.51
C LEU A 242 -16.16 -14.41 -3.38
N HIS A 243 -15.76 -13.14 -3.51
CA HIS A 243 -14.55 -12.77 -4.23
C HIS A 243 -13.28 -13.29 -3.53
N GLY A 244 -13.25 -13.18 -2.20
CA GLY A 244 -12.16 -13.74 -1.39
C GLY A 244 -11.99 -15.24 -1.61
N ILE A 245 -13.09 -16.00 -1.67
CA ILE A 245 -13.05 -17.44 -1.95
C ILE A 245 -12.52 -17.69 -3.37
N LYS A 246 -13.06 -17.04 -4.40
CA LYS A 246 -12.62 -17.22 -5.80
C LYS A 246 -11.13 -16.90 -6.02
N LYS A 247 -10.60 -15.88 -5.36
CA LYS A 247 -9.19 -15.48 -5.46
C LYS A 247 -8.24 -16.61 -5.02
N TYR A 248 -8.66 -17.45 -4.09
CA TYR A 248 -7.83 -18.50 -3.49
C TYR A 248 -8.18 -19.92 -3.96
N TYR A 249 -9.37 -20.17 -4.48
CA TYR A 249 -9.75 -21.48 -5.06
C TYR A 249 -9.25 -21.67 -6.49
N LYS A 250 -8.87 -20.63 -7.22
CA LYS A 250 -8.18 -20.72 -8.52
C LYS A 250 -6.70 -21.16 -8.43
N LYS A 251 -6.29 -21.72 -7.29
CA LYS A 251 -4.91 -22.08 -6.96
C LYS A 251 -4.64 -23.59 -6.96
N ARG A 252 -5.39 -24.33 -7.73
CA ARG A 252 -5.02 -25.71 -8.03
C ARG A 252 -5.02 -25.97 -9.52
#